data_6f996d3ba10da20273080cc0c9cea1e4
#
_entry.id   6f996d3ba10da20273080cc0c9cea1e4
#
_cell.length_a   1.000
_cell.length_b   1.000
_cell.length_c   1.000
_cell.angle_alpha   90.00
_cell.angle_beta   90.00
_cell.angle_gamma   90.00
#
_symmetry.space_group_name_H-M   'P 1'
#
loop_
_entity.id
_entity.type
_entity.pdbx_description
1 polymer ?
#
loop_
_entity_poly.entity_id
_entity_poly.type
_entity_poly.pdbx_seq_one_letter_code
_entity_poly.pdbx_strand_id
1 'polypeptide(L)'
;ILSGDKDFIQLQKFPNVKQYSPITKKMINGMNPDDYLKEHVLKGDTSDGVPNVLSPDNTFVDGIRQRPLSKKKIATMVEGDFPNDEVKRNYQRNKKLIDLTCSPDELRSEILDTYKSAPVNDRSKILNYFIKQRLKTLTESIGEF
;
A
#
# COMPACT_ATOMS: atom_id res chain seq x y z
N ILE A 1 -10.55 -5.28 -4.68
CA ILE A 1 -9.28 -4.66 -5.13
C ILE A 1 -8.60 -5.65 -6.07
N LEU A 2 -8.22 -5.19 -7.26
CA LEU A 2 -7.51 -5.99 -8.26
C LEU A 2 -6.03 -5.57 -8.27
N SER A 3 -5.26 -6.06 -7.31
CA SER A 3 -3.84 -5.73 -7.14
C SER A 3 -3.11 -6.79 -6.33
N GLY A 4 -1.84 -7.04 -6.68
CA GLY A 4 -0.92 -7.87 -5.89
C GLY A 4 -0.20 -7.11 -4.78
N ASP A 5 -0.41 -5.81 -4.69
CA ASP A 5 0.23 -4.94 -3.71
C ASP A 5 -0.21 -5.30 -2.29
N LYS A 6 0.77 -5.51 -1.42
CA LYS A 6 0.54 -5.96 -0.04
C LYS A 6 0.04 -4.85 0.87
N ASP A 7 0.21 -3.59 0.52
CA ASP A 7 -0.28 -2.47 1.31
C ASP A 7 -1.80 -2.46 1.39
N PHE A 8 -2.49 -2.95 0.36
CA PHE A 8 -3.93 -3.11 0.36
C PHE A 8 -4.47 -4.17 1.33
N ILE A 9 -3.61 -5.00 1.93
CA ILE A 9 -4.02 -5.94 2.97
C ILE A 9 -4.63 -5.18 4.17
N GLN A 10 -4.13 -3.98 4.46
CA GLN A 10 -4.67 -3.10 5.50
C GLN A 10 -6.16 -2.79 5.31
N LEU A 11 -6.65 -2.76 4.06
CA LEU A 11 -8.04 -2.46 3.73
C LEU A 11 -8.98 -3.67 3.93
N GLN A 12 -8.43 -4.87 4.09
CA GLN A 12 -9.22 -6.08 4.35
C GLN A 12 -9.84 -6.10 5.77
N LYS A 13 -9.51 -5.12 6.63
CA LYS A 13 -10.23 -4.87 7.88
C LYS A 13 -11.71 -4.50 7.65
N PHE A 14 -12.05 -4.01 6.47
CA PHE A 14 -13.43 -3.74 6.07
C PHE A 14 -14.05 -5.02 5.49
N PRO A 15 -15.19 -5.51 6.01
CA PRO A 15 -15.74 -6.83 5.67
C PRO A 15 -16.18 -6.97 4.19
N ASN A 16 -16.42 -5.85 3.52
CA ASN A 16 -16.79 -5.79 2.10
C ASN A 16 -15.58 -5.70 1.16
N VAL A 17 -14.35 -5.61 1.67
CA VAL A 17 -13.13 -5.50 0.86
C VAL A 17 -12.50 -6.87 0.67
N LYS A 18 -12.29 -7.23 -0.61
CA LYS A 18 -11.55 -8.41 -1.03
C LYS A 18 -10.43 -8.00 -1.97
N GLN A 19 -9.33 -8.75 -1.95
CA GLN A 19 -8.18 -8.48 -2.80
C GLN A 19 -7.83 -9.70 -3.65
N TYR A 20 -7.64 -9.47 -4.95
CA TYR A 20 -7.22 -10.49 -5.90
C TYR A 20 -5.93 -10.04 -6.60
N SER A 21 -4.93 -10.90 -6.65
CA SER A 21 -3.69 -10.65 -7.38
C SER A 21 -3.82 -11.17 -8.82
N PRO A 22 -3.82 -10.30 -9.83
CA PRO A 22 -3.86 -10.71 -11.24
C PRO A 22 -2.57 -11.41 -11.67
N ILE A 23 -1.45 -11.14 -11.01
CA ILE A 23 -0.15 -11.75 -11.30
C ILE A 23 -0.13 -13.22 -10.86
N THR A 24 -0.51 -13.48 -9.61
CA THR A 24 -0.54 -14.85 -9.07
C THR A 24 -1.85 -15.59 -9.36
N LYS A 25 -2.87 -14.88 -9.89
CA LYS A 25 -4.24 -15.37 -10.15
C LYS A 25 -4.89 -15.97 -8.90
N LYS A 26 -4.68 -15.37 -7.74
CA LYS A 26 -5.18 -15.85 -6.44
C LYS A 26 -5.77 -14.73 -5.61
N MET A 27 -6.73 -15.09 -4.75
CA MET A 27 -7.18 -14.22 -3.67
C MET A 27 -6.06 -14.07 -2.64
N ILE A 28 -5.84 -12.83 -2.18
CA ILE A 28 -4.97 -12.53 -1.05
C ILE A 28 -5.87 -12.47 0.18
N ASN A 29 -5.76 -13.48 1.04
CA ASN A 29 -6.59 -13.64 2.24
C ASN A 29 -5.82 -14.42 3.33
N GLY A 30 -6.46 -14.63 4.48
CA GLY A 30 -5.95 -15.49 5.57
C GLY A 30 -4.98 -14.80 6.53
N MET A 31 -4.72 -13.50 6.39
CA MET A 31 -3.97 -12.70 7.35
C MET A 31 -4.91 -11.75 8.10
N ASN A 32 -4.68 -11.59 9.42
CA ASN A 32 -5.31 -10.51 10.16
C ASN A 32 -4.68 -9.19 9.68
N PRO A 33 -5.47 -8.22 9.18
CA PRO A 33 -4.93 -6.97 8.62
C PRO A 33 -4.15 -6.12 9.63
N ASP A 34 -4.60 -6.09 10.89
CA ASP A 34 -3.94 -5.28 11.93
C ASP A 34 -2.61 -5.91 12.37
N ASP A 35 -2.56 -7.23 12.51
CA ASP A 35 -1.33 -7.95 12.84
C ASP A 35 -0.32 -7.84 11.68
N TYR A 36 -0.82 -7.96 10.45
CA TYR A 36 -0.01 -7.75 9.26
C TYR A 36 0.61 -6.35 9.24
N LEU A 37 -0.19 -5.29 9.49
CA LEU A 37 0.29 -3.92 9.51
C LEU A 37 1.35 -3.70 10.58
N LYS A 38 1.13 -4.18 11.81
CA LYS A 38 2.12 -4.07 12.90
C LYS A 38 3.47 -4.71 12.51
N GLU A 39 3.41 -5.91 11.95
CA GLU A 39 4.61 -6.62 11.53
C GLU A 39 5.28 -5.92 10.34
N HIS A 40 4.52 -5.40 9.38
CA HIS A 40 5.01 -4.67 8.22
C HIS A 40 5.72 -3.37 8.62
N VAL A 41 5.14 -2.60 9.53
CA VAL A 41 5.78 -1.39 10.09
C VAL A 41 7.13 -1.72 10.75
N LEU A 42 7.22 -2.84 11.49
CA LEU A 42 8.49 -3.26 12.11
C LEU A 42 9.54 -3.70 11.08
N LYS A 43 9.12 -4.42 10.05
CA LYS A 43 10.01 -4.92 8.98
C LYS A 43 10.46 -3.83 8.00
N GLY A 44 9.67 -2.75 7.88
CA GLY A 44 9.82 -1.78 6.83
C GLY A 44 9.43 -2.34 5.45
N ASP A 45 9.57 -1.52 4.44
CA ASP A 45 9.35 -1.89 3.04
C ASP A 45 10.59 -1.54 2.20
N THR A 46 11.32 -2.57 1.77
CA THR A 46 12.53 -2.39 0.97
C THR A 46 12.23 -1.85 -0.43
N SER A 47 11.06 -2.18 -0.98
CA SER A 47 10.66 -1.69 -2.31
C SER A 47 10.41 -0.19 -2.32
N ASP A 48 9.92 0.35 -1.21
CA ASP A 48 9.63 1.77 -1.02
C ASP A 48 10.78 2.53 -0.31
N GLY A 49 11.91 1.84 -0.08
CA GLY A 49 13.07 2.45 0.56
C GLY A 49 12.91 2.67 2.07
N VAL A 50 11.96 1.99 2.72
CA VAL A 50 11.71 2.08 4.17
C VAL A 50 12.47 0.99 4.91
N PRO A 51 13.55 1.31 5.67
CA PRO A 51 14.31 0.29 6.40
C PRO A 51 13.54 -0.23 7.62
N ASN A 52 13.91 -1.43 8.08
CA ASN A 52 13.32 -1.96 9.31
C ASN A 52 13.67 -1.09 10.54
N VAL A 53 12.91 -1.25 11.61
CA VAL A 53 13.02 -0.42 12.81
C VAL A 53 14.38 -0.47 13.52
N LEU A 54 15.20 -1.49 13.28
CA LEU A 54 16.54 -1.60 13.87
C LEU A 54 17.61 -0.89 13.04
N SER A 55 17.28 -0.47 11.83
CA SER A 55 18.23 0.07 10.85
C SER A 55 18.10 1.59 10.76
N PRO A 56 19.21 2.33 10.53
CA PRO A 56 19.19 3.78 10.42
C PRO A 56 18.46 4.26 9.16
N ASP A 57 18.10 5.55 9.14
CA ASP A 57 17.30 6.17 8.08
C ASP A 57 17.98 6.12 6.71
N ASN A 58 19.30 6.25 6.68
CA ASN A 58 20.11 6.28 5.47
C ASN A 58 20.51 4.88 4.94
N THR A 59 19.97 3.82 5.52
CA THR A 59 20.38 2.43 5.22
C THR A 59 20.43 2.13 3.72
N PHE A 60 19.41 2.49 2.96
CA PHE A 60 19.38 2.20 1.52
C PHE A 60 20.12 3.23 0.67
N VAL A 61 20.18 4.49 1.13
CA VAL A 61 20.92 5.57 0.44
C VAL A 61 22.42 5.29 0.45
N ASP A 62 22.93 4.82 1.59
CA ASP A 62 24.36 4.54 1.78
C ASP A 62 24.74 3.09 1.44
N GLY A 63 23.76 2.29 0.94
CA GLY A 63 24.00 0.88 0.62
C GLY A 63 24.34 0.00 1.83
N ILE A 64 23.92 0.40 3.03
CA ILE A 64 24.19 -0.31 4.28
C ILE A 64 23.27 -1.54 4.39
N ARG A 65 23.81 -2.66 4.82
CA ARG A 65 23.01 -3.85 5.10
C ARG A 65 22.10 -3.61 6.31
N GLN A 66 20.81 -3.90 6.17
CA GLN A 66 19.87 -3.83 7.29
C GLN A 66 20.28 -4.72 8.47
N ARG A 67 20.05 -4.23 9.68
CA ARG A 67 20.24 -5.02 10.90
C ARG A 67 19.21 -6.16 10.93
N PRO A 68 19.60 -7.39 11.35
CA PRO A 68 18.70 -8.54 11.34
C PRO A 68 17.58 -8.38 12.38
N LEU A 69 16.35 -8.55 11.92
CA LEU A 69 15.15 -8.49 12.74
C LEU A 69 14.54 -9.89 12.88
N SER A 70 14.78 -10.53 14.05
CA SER A 70 14.30 -11.89 14.33
C SER A 70 12.80 -11.90 14.67
N LYS A 71 12.15 -13.04 14.44
CA LYS A 71 10.73 -13.26 14.82
C LYS A 71 10.47 -12.99 16.30
N LYS A 72 11.41 -13.35 17.20
CA LYS A 72 11.30 -13.09 18.64
C LYS A 72 11.26 -11.58 18.93
N LYS A 73 12.14 -10.80 18.31
CA LYS A 73 12.13 -9.33 18.44
C LYS A 73 10.84 -8.71 17.91
N ILE A 74 10.34 -9.21 16.77
CA ILE A 74 9.06 -8.76 16.21
C ILE A 74 7.94 -8.98 17.23
N ALA A 75 7.82 -10.20 17.76
CA ALA A 75 6.77 -10.54 18.74
C ALA A 75 6.80 -9.62 19.96
N THR A 76 7.98 -9.33 20.53
CA THR A 76 8.13 -8.41 21.65
C THR A 76 7.71 -6.98 21.28
N MET A 77 8.15 -6.47 20.12
CA MET A 77 7.84 -5.09 19.72
C MET A 77 6.40 -4.88 19.23
N VAL A 78 5.72 -5.93 18.76
CA VAL A 78 4.27 -5.87 18.45
C VAL A 78 3.44 -5.55 19.69
N GLU A 79 3.87 -6.01 20.86
CA GLU A 79 3.26 -5.69 22.16
C GLU A 79 3.63 -4.30 22.68
N GLY A 80 4.46 -3.55 21.95
CA GLY A 80 4.86 -2.18 22.32
C GLY A 80 6.13 -2.09 23.16
N ASP A 81 6.81 -3.21 23.40
CA ASP A 81 8.08 -3.24 24.15
C ASP A 81 9.27 -3.02 23.21
N PHE A 82 9.70 -1.77 23.12
CA PHE A 82 10.82 -1.34 22.26
C PHE A 82 12.13 -1.32 23.08
N PRO A 83 13.25 -1.83 22.53
CA PRO A 83 14.52 -1.92 23.27
C PRO A 83 15.14 -0.56 23.61
N ASN A 84 14.82 0.50 22.89
CA ASN A 84 15.27 1.86 23.15
C ASN A 84 14.46 2.91 22.34
N ASP A 85 14.71 4.18 22.63
CA ASP A 85 14.01 5.31 21.99
C ASP A 85 14.31 5.43 20.49
N GLU A 86 15.50 5.05 20.04
CA GLU A 86 15.85 5.05 18.60
C GLU A 86 14.93 4.09 17.83
N VAL A 87 14.77 2.88 18.31
CA VAL A 87 13.88 1.88 17.69
C VAL A 87 12.43 2.32 17.72
N LYS A 88 11.97 2.92 18.83
CA LYS A 88 10.63 3.50 18.94
C LYS A 88 10.42 4.64 17.95
N ARG A 89 11.40 5.54 17.78
CA ARG A 89 11.39 6.58 16.76
C ARG A 89 11.30 6.00 15.35
N ASN A 90 12.11 4.99 15.05
CA ASN A 90 12.11 4.33 13.75
C ASN A 90 10.76 3.64 13.46
N TYR A 91 10.13 3.06 14.49
CA TYR A 91 8.77 2.53 14.39
C TYR A 91 7.78 3.64 14.02
N GLN A 92 7.83 4.80 14.66
CA GLN A 92 6.94 5.92 14.35
C GLN A 92 7.18 6.47 12.93
N ARG A 93 8.43 6.52 12.48
CA ARG A 93 8.77 6.86 11.08
C ARG A 93 8.10 5.88 10.11
N ASN A 94 8.33 4.58 10.30
CA ASN A 94 7.78 3.56 9.43
C ASN A 94 6.24 3.55 9.45
N LYS A 95 5.64 3.75 10.61
CA LYS A 95 4.18 3.86 10.73
C LYS A 95 3.63 5.00 9.89
N LYS A 96 4.24 6.17 9.91
CA LYS A 96 3.81 7.32 9.10
C LYS A 96 3.91 7.06 7.59
N LEU A 97 4.82 6.19 7.16
CA LEU A 97 5.05 5.90 5.74
C LEU A 97 4.21 4.71 5.24
N ILE A 98 3.94 3.74 6.09
CA ILE A 98 3.32 2.46 5.72
C ILE A 98 1.83 2.42 6.07
N ASP A 99 1.42 2.98 7.22
CA ASP A 99 0.03 2.95 7.67
C ASP A 99 -0.81 3.96 6.87
N LEU A 100 -1.69 3.46 6.03
CA LEU A 100 -2.59 4.27 5.19
C LEU A 100 -3.48 5.23 6.00
N THR A 101 -3.68 4.97 7.30
CA THR A 101 -4.43 5.87 8.17
C THR A 101 -3.63 7.10 8.61
N CYS A 102 -2.33 7.12 8.38
CA CYS A 102 -1.44 8.23 8.74
C CYS A 102 -1.30 9.30 7.64
N SER A 103 -2.07 9.20 6.56
CA SER A 103 -2.10 10.24 5.52
C SER A 103 -2.53 11.60 6.12
N PRO A 104 -1.90 12.73 5.72
CA PRO A 104 -2.30 14.07 6.18
C PRO A 104 -3.77 14.38 5.88
N ASP A 105 -4.44 15.10 6.78
CA ASP A 105 -5.87 15.41 6.65
C ASP A 105 -6.18 16.28 5.43
N GLU A 106 -5.28 17.20 5.07
CA GLU A 106 -5.39 18.01 3.86
C GLU A 106 -5.44 17.13 2.61
N LEU A 107 -4.52 16.15 2.51
CA LEU A 107 -4.47 15.22 1.39
C LEU A 107 -5.72 14.34 1.32
N ARG A 108 -6.23 13.87 2.46
CA ARG A 108 -7.48 13.11 2.53
C ARG A 108 -8.67 13.92 2.04
N SER A 109 -8.77 15.18 2.47
CA SER A 109 -9.84 16.07 2.04
C SER A 109 -9.78 16.30 0.53
N GLU A 110 -8.61 16.60 -0.01
CA GLU A 110 -8.41 16.81 -1.44
C GLU A 110 -8.78 15.56 -2.28
N ILE A 111 -8.38 14.37 -1.83
CA ILE A 111 -8.75 13.11 -2.48
C ILE A 111 -10.27 12.91 -2.49
N LEU A 112 -10.93 13.14 -1.34
CA LEU A 112 -12.38 12.99 -1.23
C LEU A 112 -13.14 14.01 -2.08
N ASP A 113 -12.68 15.24 -2.13
CA ASP A 113 -13.31 16.30 -2.92
C ASP A 113 -13.10 16.05 -4.42
N THR A 114 -11.93 15.60 -4.82
CA THR A 114 -11.64 15.16 -6.19
C THR A 114 -12.54 13.99 -6.59
N TYR A 115 -12.70 13.00 -5.73
CA TYR A 115 -13.58 11.86 -5.98
C TYR A 115 -15.04 12.28 -6.14
N LYS A 116 -15.55 13.16 -5.26
CA LYS A 116 -16.93 13.66 -5.31
C LYS A 116 -17.19 14.54 -6.53
N SER A 117 -16.22 15.32 -6.95
CA SER A 117 -16.29 16.21 -8.11
C SER A 117 -15.96 15.53 -9.43
N ALA A 118 -15.47 14.28 -9.39
CA ALA A 118 -15.14 13.54 -10.59
C ALA A 118 -16.36 13.42 -11.52
N PRO A 119 -16.25 13.83 -12.80
CA PRO A 119 -17.36 13.73 -13.71
C PRO A 119 -17.77 12.27 -13.88
N VAL A 120 -19.08 12.03 -13.88
CA VAL A 120 -19.61 10.72 -14.27
C VAL A 120 -19.09 10.43 -15.69
N ASN A 121 -18.41 9.32 -15.84
CA ASN A 121 -17.78 8.96 -17.13
C ASN A 121 -18.84 8.92 -18.24
N ASP A 122 -18.74 9.87 -19.15
CA ASP A 122 -19.54 9.90 -20.36
C ASP A 122 -18.92 8.94 -21.40
N ARG A 123 -19.54 7.77 -21.53
CA ARG A 123 -19.10 6.74 -22.50
C ARG A 123 -19.20 7.21 -23.95
N SER A 124 -19.96 8.26 -24.25
CA SER A 124 -20.14 8.78 -25.61
C SER A 124 -18.84 9.22 -26.28
N LYS A 125 -17.81 9.55 -25.47
CA LYS A 125 -16.51 9.99 -25.97
C LYS A 125 -15.49 8.86 -26.18
N ILE A 126 -15.76 7.65 -25.70
CA ILE A 126 -14.82 6.53 -25.75
C ILE A 126 -14.50 6.16 -27.20
N LEU A 127 -15.51 6.01 -28.05
CA LEU A 127 -15.32 5.67 -29.47
C LEU A 127 -14.45 6.71 -30.19
N ASN A 128 -14.74 7.98 -30.01
CA ASN A 128 -13.98 9.07 -30.62
C ASN A 128 -12.52 9.09 -30.13
N TYR A 129 -12.30 8.78 -28.85
CA TYR A 129 -10.97 8.65 -28.28
C TYR A 129 -10.21 7.47 -28.92
N PHE A 130 -10.83 6.29 -29.06
CA PHE A 130 -10.21 5.12 -29.66
C PHE A 130 -9.85 5.35 -31.12
N ILE A 131 -10.74 6.00 -31.90
CA ILE A 131 -10.48 6.37 -33.30
C ILE A 131 -9.30 7.35 -33.37
N LYS A 132 -9.31 8.41 -32.55
CA LYS A 132 -8.23 9.42 -32.51
C LYS A 132 -6.87 8.81 -32.15
N GLN A 133 -6.85 7.87 -31.24
CA GLN A 133 -5.63 7.18 -30.80
C GLN A 133 -5.27 5.96 -31.66
N ARG A 134 -6.05 5.68 -32.70
CA ARG A 134 -5.86 4.53 -33.61
C ARG A 134 -5.84 3.18 -32.87
N LEU A 135 -6.64 3.04 -31.83
CA LEU A 135 -6.75 1.84 -31.01
C LEU A 135 -7.73 0.84 -31.65
N LYS A 136 -7.33 0.25 -32.78
CA LYS A 136 -8.20 -0.57 -33.64
C LYS A 136 -8.89 -1.70 -32.87
N THR A 137 -8.15 -2.51 -32.13
CA THR A 137 -8.68 -3.65 -31.36
C THR A 137 -9.73 -3.21 -30.33
N LEU A 138 -9.49 -2.09 -29.61
CA LEU A 138 -10.45 -1.55 -28.66
C LEU A 138 -11.68 -0.96 -29.34
N THR A 139 -11.52 -0.40 -30.54
CA THR A 139 -12.65 0.09 -31.36
C THR A 139 -13.55 -1.06 -31.79
N GLU A 140 -13.00 -2.21 -32.14
CA GLU A 140 -13.73 -3.43 -32.53
C GLU A 140 -14.54 -4.01 -31.35
N SER A 141 -14.03 -3.84 -30.11
CA SER A 141 -14.68 -4.28 -28.85
C SER A 141 -15.46 -3.18 -28.15
N ILE A 142 -15.84 -2.10 -28.83
CA ILE A 142 -16.47 -0.93 -28.20
C ILE A 142 -17.74 -1.27 -27.40
N GLY A 143 -18.45 -2.31 -27.78
CA GLY A 143 -19.66 -2.77 -27.08
C GLY A 143 -19.41 -3.37 -25.69
N GLU A 144 -18.15 -3.65 -25.34
CA GLU A 144 -17.75 -4.17 -24.02
C GLU A 144 -17.51 -3.06 -22.98
N PHE A 145 -17.50 -1.80 -23.40
CA PHE A 145 -17.29 -0.60 -22.60
C PHE A 145 -18.60 0.18 -22.45
#